data_2f9ac27db96c648dde54358a53694518
#
_entry.id   2f9ac27db96c648dde54358a53694518
#
_cell.length_a   1.000
_cell.length_b   1.000
_cell.length_c   1.000
_cell.angle_alpha   90.00
_cell.angle_beta   90.00
_cell.angle_gamma   90.00
#
_symmetry.space_group_name_H-M   'P 1'
#
loop_
_entity.id
_entity.type
_entity.pdbx_description
1 polymer ?
#
loop_
_entity_poly.entity_id
_entity_poly.type
_entity_poly.pdbx_seq_one_letter_code
_entity_poly.pdbx_strand_id
1 'polypeptide(L)'
;MTEPYAGCSPQESAHLREVAEAAAARSAAYLIDAFRTPMAVDHKGGPHDLVTEHDLASEAILRADLTSAVPDSAFVGEEGGRSGQGRVTWYVDPIDGTVNFSHGLAYWCVSIAAAVDDVVVAGVIAAPALAQVFAVDLDGFTVNGASAQPRRVEREVDAFVISTFPRHVDLERNGEAALHASGRLTRAFGSVRTLGSGALGLAHVAAGWADATFDLHTNAWDVAAGALMVRAGGGRYLGLRAGVTDENPTTAHLRPAYWATGGDVEYPTLREVLTGLSRDARVNGSAEPEPTYP
;
A
#
# COMPACT_ATOMS: atom_id res chain seq x y z
N MET A 1 -5.58 15.00 -14.98
CA MET A 1 -5.49 15.18 -13.52
C MET A 1 -5.26 16.66 -13.24
N THR A 2 -6.23 17.46 -12.84
CA THR A 2 -6.06 18.94 -12.92
C THR A 2 -6.38 19.73 -11.66
N GLU A 3 -7.13 19.31 -10.68
CA GLU A 3 -7.37 20.17 -9.49
C GLU A 3 -6.68 19.74 -8.19
N PRO A 4 -6.63 18.48 -7.78
CA PRO A 4 -6.00 18.14 -6.50
C PRO A 4 -4.47 18.27 -6.51
N TYR A 5 -3.84 18.29 -7.68
CA TYR A 5 -2.38 18.32 -7.85
C TYR A 5 -1.81 19.71 -8.14
N ALA A 6 -2.62 20.78 -8.07
CA ALA A 6 -2.22 22.14 -8.42
C ALA A 6 -1.04 22.71 -7.59
N GLY A 7 -0.76 22.12 -6.43
CA GLY A 7 0.36 22.47 -5.57
C GLY A 7 1.73 21.92 -6.01
N CYS A 8 1.80 20.99 -6.97
CA CYS A 8 3.03 20.33 -7.41
C CYS A 8 3.15 20.36 -8.93
N SER A 9 4.29 20.77 -9.45
CA SER A 9 4.53 20.73 -10.90
C SER A 9 4.87 19.29 -11.37
N PRO A 10 4.64 18.94 -12.66
CA PRO A 10 5.10 17.66 -13.20
C PRO A 10 6.60 17.43 -13.02
N GLN A 11 7.42 18.48 -13.17
CA GLN A 11 8.87 18.42 -12.98
C GLN A 11 9.24 18.12 -11.51
N GLU A 12 8.57 18.74 -10.55
CA GLU A 12 8.77 18.47 -9.12
C GLU A 12 8.35 17.03 -8.78
N SER A 13 7.21 16.57 -9.28
CA SER A 13 6.74 15.18 -9.11
C SER A 13 7.72 14.17 -9.71
N ALA A 14 8.21 14.39 -10.94
CA ALA A 14 9.21 13.54 -11.57
C ALA A 14 10.52 13.50 -10.76
N HIS A 15 10.99 14.65 -10.25
CA HIS A 15 12.17 14.69 -9.39
C HIS A 15 11.98 13.88 -8.09
N LEU A 16 10.82 14.02 -7.42
CA LEU A 16 10.52 13.24 -6.21
C LEU A 16 10.44 11.73 -6.51
N ARG A 17 9.91 11.34 -7.66
CA ARG A 17 9.96 9.95 -8.13
C ARG A 17 11.39 9.45 -8.31
N GLU A 18 12.26 10.22 -9.00
CA GLU A 18 13.67 9.86 -9.20
C GLU A 18 14.43 9.68 -7.88
N VAL A 19 14.19 10.56 -6.90
CA VAL A 19 14.75 10.45 -5.56
C VAL A 19 14.27 9.16 -4.88
N ALA A 20 12.97 8.86 -4.95
CA ALA A 20 12.40 7.64 -4.39
C ALA A 20 12.95 6.37 -5.09
N GLU A 21 13.10 6.37 -6.42
CA GLU A 21 13.68 5.25 -7.18
C GLU A 21 15.13 4.97 -6.75
N ALA A 22 15.95 6.01 -6.59
CA ALA A 22 17.33 5.87 -6.14
C ALA A 22 17.43 5.31 -4.71
N ALA A 23 16.62 5.80 -3.79
CA ALA A 23 16.55 5.31 -2.42
C ALA A 23 16.05 3.85 -2.37
N ALA A 24 14.96 3.54 -3.09
CA ALA A 24 14.42 2.19 -3.20
C ALA A 24 15.44 1.21 -3.77
N ALA A 25 16.20 1.59 -4.78
CA ALA A 25 17.23 0.73 -5.39
C ALA A 25 18.35 0.38 -4.40
N ARG A 26 18.78 1.33 -3.56
CA ARG A 26 19.80 1.07 -2.53
C ARG A 26 19.28 0.14 -1.42
N SER A 27 18.07 0.40 -0.93
CA SER A 27 17.43 -0.48 0.06
C SER A 27 17.17 -1.87 -0.52
N ALA A 28 16.67 -1.97 -1.74
CA ALA A 28 16.42 -3.22 -2.43
C ALA A 28 17.70 -4.05 -2.63
N ALA A 29 18.83 -3.42 -2.92
CA ALA A 29 20.12 -4.10 -3.03
C ALA A 29 20.55 -4.71 -1.68
N TYR A 30 20.41 -3.97 -0.58
CA TYR A 30 20.64 -4.47 0.76
C TYR A 30 19.72 -5.64 1.12
N LEU A 31 18.42 -5.49 0.87
CA LEU A 31 17.41 -6.47 1.23
C LEU A 31 17.52 -7.77 0.42
N ILE A 32 17.86 -7.71 -0.86
CA ILE A 32 18.01 -8.93 -1.68
C ILE A 32 19.23 -9.77 -1.24
N ASP A 33 20.29 -9.13 -0.76
CA ASP A 33 21.44 -9.82 -0.19
C ASP A 33 21.09 -10.50 1.16
N ALA A 34 20.18 -9.92 1.93
CA ALA A 34 19.69 -10.47 3.20
C ALA A 34 18.59 -11.53 3.00
N PHE A 35 17.84 -11.48 1.90
CA PHE A 35 16.71 -12.37 1.63
C PHE A 35 17.15 -13.85 1.58
N ARG A 36 16.44 -14.72 2.31
CA ARG A 36 16.75 -16.15 2.46
C ARG A 36 18.07 -16.44 3.19
N THR A 37 18.58 -15.50 3.96
CA THR A 37 19.68 -15.73 4.91
C THR A 37 19.11 -15.89 6.33
N PRO A 38 19.83 -16.47 7.28
CA PRO A 38 19.44 -16.45 8.69
C PRO A 38 19.31 -15.00 9.19
N MET A 39 18.21 -14.68 9.87
CA MET A 39 17.95 -13.35 10.40
C MET A 39 17.31 -13.42 11.79
N ALA A 40 17.49 -12.38 12.58
CA ALA A 40 16.76 -12.18 13.82
C ALA A 40 15.34 -11.69 13.51
N VAL A 41 14.34 -12.31 14.13
CA VAL A 41 12.93 -11.93 14.01
C VAL A 41 12.42 -11.61 15.41
N ASP A 42 11.77 -10.47 15.55
CA ASP A 42 11.14 -10.01 16.80
C ASP A 42 9.65 -9.69 16.56
N HIS A 43 8.91 -9.31 17.60
CA HIS A 43 7.48 -9.01 17.57
C HIS A 43 7.23 -7.61 18.12
N LYS A 44 6.56 -6.74 17.35
CA LYS A 44 6.23 -5.36 17.76
C LYS A 44 5.11 -5.32 18.81
N GLY A 45 3.93 -5.75 18.45
CA GLY A 45 2.71 -5.58 19.25
C GLY A 45 1.99 -6.88 19.61
N GLY A 46 2.41 -8.02 19.04
CA GLY A 46 1.76 -9.31 19.25
C GLY A 46 2.40 -10.42 18.40
N PRO A 47 1.98 -11.68 18.59
CA PRO A 47 2.63 -12.84 17.96
C PRO A 47 2.56 -12.85 16.42
N HIS A 48 1.73 -12.01 15.84
CA HIS A 48 1.51 -11.93 14.39
C HIS A 48 2.07 -10.64 13.74
N ASP A 49 2.69 -9.77 14.54
CA ASP A 49 3.28 -8.51 14.09
C ASP A 49 4.81 -8.63 14.14
N LEU A 50 5.38 -9.15 13.04
CA LEU A 50 6.79 -9.44 12.93
C LEU A 50 7.58 -8.19 12.49
N VAL A 51 8.79 -8.08 13.04
CA VAL A 51 9.82 -7.16 12.58
C VAL A 51 11.14 -7.90 12.52
N THR A 52 11.96 -7.59 11.52
CA THR A 52 13.33 -8.13 11.44
C THR A 52 14.33 -6.99 11.63
N GLU A 53 15.59 -7.35 11.91
CA GLU A 53 16.69 -6.38 11.89
C GLU A 53 16.82 -5.66 10.53
N HIS A 54 16.30 -6.28 9.46
CA HIS A 54 16.35 -5.72 8.11
C HIS A 54 15.30 -4.65 7.85
N ASP A 55 14.14 -4.68 8.51
CA ASP A 55 13.15 -3.59 8.46
C ASP A 55 13.77 -2.30 9.01
N LEU A 56 14.38 -2.37 10.20
CA LEU A 56 15.05 -1.23 10.83
C LEU A 56 16.22 -0.69 10.00
N ALA A 57 17.07 -1.60 9.47
CA ALA A 57 18.21 -1.21 8.67
C ALA A 57 17.79 -0.58 7.33
N SER A 58 16.78 -1.17 6.67
CA SER A 58 16.19 -0.64 5.44
C SER A 58 15.59 0.74 5.66
N GLU A 59 14.79 0.92 6.72
CA GLU A 59 14.22 2.24 7.03
C GLU A 59 15.30 3.28 7.30
N ALA A 60 16.38 2.93 7.99
CA ALA A 60 17.50 3.85 8.23
C ALA A 60 18.19 4.29 6.93
N ILE A 61 18.38 3.38 5.97
CA ILE A 61 18.91 3.69 4.63
C ILE A 61 17.97 4.64 3.90
N LEU A 62 16.67 4.30 3.83
CA LEU A 62 15.66 5.08 3.14
C LEU A 62 15.52 6.49 3.73
N ARG A 63 15.48 6.59 5.06
CA ARG A 63 15.40 7.87 5.78
C ARG A 63 16.60 8.75 5.45
N ALA A 64 17.82 8.22 5.53
CA ALA A 64 19.03 8.97 5.25
C ALA A 64 19.06 9.49 3.80
N ASP A 65 18.70 8.65 2.83
CA ASP A 65 18.73 9.03 1.41
C ASP A 65 17.66 10.06 1.06
N LEU A 66 16.41 9.83 1.48
CA LEU A 66 15.27 10.70 1.15
C LEU A 66 15.42 12.07 1.81
N THR A 67 15.80 12.13 3.10
CA THR A 67 15.95 13.42 3.80
C THR A 67 17.23 14.16 3.42
N SER A 68 18.26 13.45 2.95
CA SER A 68 19.45 14.10 2.38
C SER A 68 19.18 14.73 1.02
N ALA A 69 18.38 14.05 0.17
CA ALA A 69 18.01 14.54 -1.15
C ALA A 69 16.97 15.68 -1.09
N VAL A 70 16.08 15.65 -0.10
CA VAL A 70 15.05 16.67 0.14
C VAL A 70 15.10 17.10 1.61
N PRO A 71 16.05 18.02 1.98
CA PRO A 71 16.35 18.34 3.38
C PRO A 71 15.16 18.86 4.21
N ASP A 72 14.28 19.67 3.62
CA ASP A 72 13.11 20.25 4.28
C ASP A 72 11.87 19.37 4.06
N SER A 73 11.99 18.07 4.37
CA SER A 73 10.90 17.09 4.26
C SER A 73 10.57 16.44 5.59
N ALA A 74 9.31 16.03 5.74
CA ALA A 74 8.87 15.10 6.78
C ALA A 74 9.06 13.66 6.31
N PHE A 75 9.30 12.75 7.25
CA PHE A 75 9.37 11.32 7.01
C PHE A 75 8.39 10.60 7.95
N VAL A 76 7.58 9.72 7.41
CA VAL A 76 6.62 8.87 8.14
C VAL A 76 6.92 7.43 7.75
N GLY A 77 7.66 6.73 8.60
CA GLY A 77 8.03 5.33 8.40
C GLY A 77 7.27 4.40 9.33
N GLU A 78 7.18 3.16 8.96
CA GLU A 78 6.53 2.13 9.76
C GLU A 78 7.24 1.90 11.09
N GLU A 79 8.58 1.87 11.08
CA GLU A 79 9.38 1.47 12.24
C GLU A 79 9.68 2.63 13.18
N GLY A 80 10.08 3.75 12.65
CA GLY A 80 10.53 4.91 13.42
C GLY A 80 9.51 6.05 13.51
N GLY A 81 8.29 5.86 12.96
CA GLY A 81 7.23 6.87 13.00
C GLY A 81 7.59 8.16 12.26
N ARG A 82 6.99 9.26 12.71
CA ARG A 82 7.14 10.58 12.09
C ARG A 82 8.38 11.32 12.59
N SER A 83 9.12 11.93 11.67
CA SER A 83 10.24 12.84 11.97
C SER A 83 10.33 13.94 10.90
N GLY A 84 10.99 15.05 11.25
CA GLY A 84 11.12 16.19 10.36
C GLY A 84 9.81 16.96 10.16
N GLN A 85 9.89 18.02 9.38
CA GLN A 85 8.77 18.88 8.98
C GLN A 85 9.08 19.44 7.59
N GLY A 86 8.07 19.69 6.79
CA GLY A 86 8.24 20.27 5.46
C GLY A 86 7.00 20.14 4.62
N ARG A 87 7.05 20.74 3.44
CA ARG A 87 6.00 20.67 2.44
C ARG A 87 5.92 19.28 1.81
N VAL A 88 7.06 18.58 1.72
CA VAL A 88 7.13 17.20 1.26
C VAL A 88 7.03 16.26 2.47
N THR A 89 6.16 15.25 2.38
CA THR A 89 6.09 14.15 3.34
C THR A 89 6.35 12.83 2.62
N TRP A 90 7.36 12.10 3.09
CA TRP A 90 7.65 10.73 2.64
C TRP A 90 6.87 9.73 3.50
N TYR A 91 6.06 8.87 2.87
CA TYR A 91 5.47 7.68 3.50
C TYR A 91 6.27 6.47 3.07
N VAL A 92 6.80 5.71 4.04
CA VAL A 92 7.79 4.66 3.76
C VAL A 92 7.46 3.39 4.55
N ASP A 93 7.31 2.29 3.82
CA ASP A 93 7.35 0.95 4.35
C ASP A 93 8.65 0.28 3.87
N PRO A 94 9.57 -0.04 4.80
CA PRO A 94 10.85 -0.65 4.45
C PRO A 94 10.73 -2.06 3.90
N ILE A 95 9.73 -2.86 4.36
CA ILE A 95 9.45 -4.22 3.88
C ILE A 95 7.95 -4.52 4.01
N ASP A 96 7.13 -4.07 3.06
CA ASP A 96 5.74 -4.54 2.98
C ASP A 96 5.71 -6.04 2.68
N GLY A 97 5.23 -6.81 3.64
CA GLY A 97 5.27 -8.27 3.61
C GLY A 97 6.43 -8.88 4.41
N THR A 98 6.76 -8.34 5.59
CA THR A 98 7.82 -8.81 6.50
C THR A 98 7.72 -10.31 6.80
N VAL A 99 6.50 -10.85 6.98
CA VAL A 99 6.29 -12.30 7.17
C VAL A 99 6.79 -13.08 5.96
N ASN A 100 6.46 -12.64 4.74
CA ASN A 100 6.92 -13.28 3.50
C ASN A 100 8.44 -13.20 3.38
N PHE A 101 9.02 -12.03 3.67
CA PHE A 101 10.46 -11.83 3.65
C PHE A 101 11.17 -12.78 4.60
N SER A 102 10.76 -12.84 5.86
CA SER A 102 11.39 -13.68 6.90
C SER A 102 11.27 -15.18 6.61
N HIS A 103 10.24 -15.63 5.89
CA HIS A 103 10.04 -17.02 5.47
C HIS A 103 10.63 -17.33 4.07
N GLY A 104 11.25 -16.37 3.39
CA GLY A 104 11.84 -16.57 2.06
C GLY A 104 10.84 -16.67 0.91
N LEU A 105 9.57 -16.21 1.11
CA LEU A 105 8.58 -16.09 0.04
C LEU A 105 8.80 -14.77 -0.72
N ALA A 106 8.98 -14.83 -2.04
CA ALA A 106 9.37 -13.69 -2.87
C ALA A 106 8.22 -12.68 -3.15
N TYR A 107 7.25 -12.50 -2.24
CA TYR A 107 6.14 -11.56 -2.39
C TYR A 107 6.19 -10.49 -1.29
N TRP A 108 7.14 -9.59 -1.42
CA TRP A 108 7.41 -8.45 -0.55
C TRP A 108 8.05 -7.30 -1.34
N CYS A 109 8.00 -6.09 -0.82
CA CYS A 109 8.54 -4.93 -1.50
C CYS A 109 8.97 -3.82 -0.53
N VAL A 110 9.73 -2.85 -1.04
CA VAL A 110 9.92 -1.53 -0.45
C VAL A 110 8.86 -0.62 -1.04
N SER A 111 8.13 0.13 -0.21
CA SER A 111 7.12 1.10 -0.65
C SER A 111 7.51 2.50 -0.21
N ILE A 112 7.55 3.46 -1.15
CA ILE A 112 7.88 4.87 -0.92
C ILE A 112 6.87 5.74 -1.65
N ALA A 113 6.25 6.67 -0.94
CA ALA A 113 5.42 7.72 -1.55
C ALA A 113 5.88 9.11 -1.11
N ALA A 114 5.82 10.07 -2.01
CA ALA A 114 6.01 11.48 -1.74
C ALA A 114 4.66 12.21 -1.83
N ALA A 115 4.26 12.87 -0.76
CA ALA A 115 3.16 13.81 -0.74
C ALA A 115 3.68 15.25 -0.67
N VAL A 116 3.05 16.13 -1.41
CA VAL A 116 3.29 17.57 -1.40
C VAL A 116 2.01 18.24 -0.94
N ASP A 117 2.08 19.00 0.18
CA ASP A 117 0.91 19.60 0.81
C ASP A 117 -0.24 18.59 1.00
N ASP A 118 0.10 17.42 1.58
CA ASP A 118 -0.78 16.27 1.85
C ASP A 118 -1.34 15.54 0.61
N VAL A 119 -0.98 15.92 -0.59
CA VAL A 119 -1.36 15.23 -1.83
C VAL A 119 -0.24 14.32 -2.30
N VAL A 120 -0.49 13.02 -2.40
CA VAL A 120 0.50 12.06 -2.95
C VAL A 120 0.71 12.36 -4.43
N VAL A 121 1.96 12.67 -4.81
CA VAL A 121 2.32 13.12 -6.17
C VAL A 121 3.34 12.20 -6.86
N ALA A 122 4.09 11.41 -6.10
CA ALA A 122 5.04 10.45 -6.65
C ALA A 122 5.10 9.20 -5.76
N GLY A 123 5.54 8.07 -6.34
CA GLY A 123 5.71 6.85 -5.56
C GLY A 123 6.47 5.76 -6.29
N VAL A 124 7.08 4.89 -5.51
CA VAL A 124 7.83 3.71 -5.99
C VAL A 124 7.49 2.51 -5.12
N ILE A 125 7.24 1.38 -5.76
CA ILE A 125 7.16 0.07 -5.12
C ILE A 125 8.21 -0.82 -5.79
N ALA A 126 9.25 -1.21 -5.04
CA ALA A 126 10.34 -2.02 -5.53
C ALA A 126 10.27 -3.43 -4.93
N ALA A 127 10.07 -4.45 -5.77
CA ALA A 127 10.02 -5.87 -5.41
C ALA A 127 11.24 -6.60 -5.99
N PRO A 128 12.41 -6.53 -5.33
CA PRO A 128 13.66 -7.01 -5.92
C PRO A 128 13.68 -8.52 -6.13
N ALA A 129 13.00 -9.30 -5.26
CA ALA A 129 12.90 -10.75 -5.41
C ALA A 129 12.07 -11.18 -6.63
N LEU A 130 11.25 -10.27 -7.20
CA LEU A 130 10.48 -10.45 -8.42
C LEU A 130 11.11 -9.74 -9.63
N ALA A 131 12.20 -9.01 -9.44
CA ALA A 131 12.81 -8.12 -10.45
C ALA A 131 11.81 -7.10 -11.02
N GLN A 132 10.96 -6.51 -10.16
CA GLN A 132 9.91 -5.57 -10.50
C GLN A 132 10.11 -4.24 -9.77
N VAL A 133 10.00 -3.15 -10.54
CA VAL A 133 9.95 -1.77 -10.02
C VAL A 133 8.73 -1.11 -10.63
N PHE A 134 7.81 -0.69 -9.78
CA PHE A 134 6.63 0.09 -10.13
C PHE A 134 6.89 1.53 -9.73
N ALA A 135 6.74 2.47 -10.65
CA ALA A 135 7.00 3.88 -10.41
C ALA A 135 5.87 4.75 -10.98
N VAL A 136 5.54 5.82 -10.28
CA VAL A 136 4.46 6.74 -10.64
C VAL A 136 4.84 8.17 -10.31
N ASP A 137 4.46 9.08 -11.18
CA ASP A 137 4.42 10.52 -11.00
C ASP A 137 3.17 11.11 -11.66
N LEU A 138 3.09 12.43 -11.77
CA LEU A 138 1.94 13.11 -12.39
C LEU A 138 1.88 12.91 -13.92
N ASP A 139 2.96 12.48 -14.56
CA ASP A 139 3.00 12.19 -15.99
C ASP A 139 2.56 10.75 -16.30
N GLY A 140 2.60 9.82 -15.31
CA GLY A 140 2.07 8.49 -15.50
C GLY A 140 2.66 7.40 -14.63
N PHE A 141 2.27 6.17 -14.93
CA PHE A 141 2.66 4.94 -14.23
C PHE A 141 3.47 4.03 -15.13
N THR A 142 4.53 3.43 -14.58
CA THR A 142 5.41 2.51 -15.29
C THR A 142 5.73 1.25 -14.47
N VAL A 143 6.01 0.17 -15.18
CA VAL A 143 6.59 -1.07 -14.64
C VAL A 143 7.93 -1.32 -15.34
N ASN A 144 9.01 -1.37 -14.58
CA ASN A 144 10.37 -1.48 -15.11
C ASN A 144 10.67 -0.46 -16.23
N GLY A 145 10.19 0.78 -16.06
CA GLY A 145 10.34 1.88 -17.02
C GLY A 145 9.41 1.83 -18.24
N ALA A 146 8.61 0.78 -18.42
CA ALA A 146 7.61 0.71 -19.49
C ALA A 146 6.22 1.12 -18.98
N SER A 147 5.48 1.89 -19.76
CA SER A 147 4.09 2.24 -19.45
C SER A 147 3.24 0.98 -19.31
N ALA A 148 2.41 0.94 -18.28
CA ALA A 148 1.46 -0.15 -18.03
C ALA A 148 0.04 0.41 -17.91
N GLN A 149 -0.93 -0.45 -18.18
CA GLN A 149 -2.35 -0.11 -18.16
C GLN A 149 -3.10 -1.17 -17.34
N PRO A 150 -4.06 -0.78 -16.48
CA PRO A 150 -4.89 -1.72 -15.76
C PRO A 150 -5.79 -2.49 -16.74
N ARG A 151 -6.19 -3.66 -16.31
CA ARG A 151 -7.27 -4.39 -16.97
C ARG A 151 -8.61 -3.82 -16.53
N ARG A 152 -9.60 -3.90 -17.41
CA ARG A 152 -10.99 -3.63 -17.07
C ARG A 152 -11.79 -4.92 -17.20
N VAL A 153 -12.12 -5.53 -16.07
CA VAL A 153 -12.96 -6.73 -15.97
C VAL A 153 -14.24 -6.34 -15.26
N GLU A 154 -15.38 -6.44 -15.94
CA GLU A 154 -16.65 -5.89 -15.44
C GLU A 154 -17.40 -6.87 -14.51
N ARG A 155 -17.23 -8.18 -14.72
CA ARG A 155 -17.96 -9.20 -13.97
C ARG A 155 -17.10 -9.76 -12.84
N GLU A 156 -17.62 -9.79 -11.62
CA GLU A 156 -16.95 -10.36 -10.45
C GLU A 156 -16.45 -11.79 -10.71
N VAL A 157 -17.25 -12.62 -11.40
CA VAL A 157 -16.91 -14.02 -11.69
C VAL A 157 -15.71 -14.18 -12.62
N ASP A 158 -15.33 -13.17 -13.36
CA ASP A 158 -14.16 -13.18 -14.26
C ASP A 158 -12.95 -12.47 -13.62
N ALA A 159 -13.13 -11.80 -12.48
CA ALA A 159 -12.13 -10.98 -11.85
C ALA A 159 -11.22 -11.79 -10.92
N PHE A 160 -9.93 -11.43 -10.95
CA PHE A 160 -8.88 -11.93 -10.09
C PHE A 160 -8.57 -10.91 -8.98
N VAL A 161 -8.74 -11.32 -7.71
CA VAL A 161 -8.56 -10.46 -6.53
C VAL A 161 -7.33 -10.90 -5.74
N ILE A 162 -6.51 -9.93 -5.34
CA ILE A 162 -5.42 -10.11 -4.38
C ILE A 162 -5.83 -9.42 -3.06
N SER A 163 -5.53 -10.03 -1.91
CA SER A 163 -5.90 -9.50 -0.61
C SER A 163 -4.95 -10.00 0.47
N THR A 164 -4.99 -9.40 1.63
CA THR A 164 -4.41 -9.93 2.87
C THR A 164 -5.47 -10.57 3.77
N PHE A 165 -6.74 -10.41 3.45
CA PHE A 165 -7.92 -10.88 4.20
C PHE A 165 -8.26 -12.36 3.92
N PRO A 166 -8.68 -13.14 4.95
CA PRO A 166 -8.75 -12.75 6.35
C PRO A 166 -7.42 -12.95 7.07
N ARG A 167 -7.01 -11.99 7.89
CA ARG A 167 -5.93 -12.12 8.87
C ARG A 167 -6.50 -12.44 10.26
N HIS A 168 -5.63 -12.78 11.24
CA HIS A 168 -6.04 -12.99 12.63
C HIS A 168 -6.83 -11.79 13.18
N VAL A 169 -6.38 -10.57 12.93
CA VAL A 169 -7.03 -9.34 13.39
C VAL A 169 -8.45 -9.18 12.83
N ASP A 170 -8.71 -9.64 11.61
CA ASP A 170 -10.05 -9.64 11.03
C ASP A 170 -10.98 -10.60 11.75
N LEU A 171 -10.47 -11.77 12.17
CA LEU A 171 -11.21 -12.75 12.94
C LEU A 171 -11.43 -12.29 14.38
N GLU A 172 -10.46 -11.64 15.00
CA GLU A 172 -10.60 -11.07 16.34
C GLU A 172 -11.66 -9.97 16.38
N ARG A 173 -11.69 -9.09 15.36
CA ARG A 173 -12.63 -7.96 15.29
C ARG A 173 -14.03 -8.35 14.82
N ASN A 174 -14.13 -9.24 13.84
CA ASN A 174 -15.37 -9.54 13.14
C ASN A 174 -15.87 -10.99 13.32
N GLY A 175 -15.09 -11.88 13.97
CA GLY A 175 -15.47 -13.25 14.28
C GLY A 175 -15.97 -14.02 13.04
N GLU A 176 -17.12 -14.68 13.18
CA GLU A 176 -17.74 -15.48 12.08
C GLU A 176 -18.13 -14.63 10.87
N ALA A 177 -18.38 -13.32 11.05
CA ALA A 177 -18.70 -12.44 9.93
C ALA A 177 -17.53 -12.35 8.94
N ALA A 178 -16.26 -12.36 9.42
CA ALA A 178 -15.08 -12.41 8.55
C ALA A 178 -15.01 -13.72 7.75
N LEU A 179 -15.33 -14.87 8.35
CA LEU A 179 -15.37 -16.16 7.66
C LEU A 179 -16.48 -16.21 6.60
N HIS A 180 -17.67 -15.72 6.92
CA HIS A 180 -18.77 -15.62 5.96
C HIS A 180 -18.43 -14.68 4.81
N ALA A 181 -17.78 -13.54 5.10
CA ALA A 181 -17.31 -12.59 4.10
C ALA A 181 -16.29 -13.23 3.14
N SER A 182 -15.28 -13.93 3.68
CA SER A 182 -14.31 -14.69 2.88
C SER A 182 -14.99 -15.70 1.97
N GLY A 183 -15.98 -16.45 2.49
CA GLY A 183 -16.78 -17.38 1.71
C GLY A 183 -17.65 -16.71 0.62
N ARG A 184 -18.17 -15.50 0.88
CA ARG A 184 -18.92 -14.72 -0.13
C ARG A 184 -17.99 -14.26 -1.26
N LEU A 185 -16.83 -13.70 -0.91
CA LEU A 185 -15.83 -13.24 -1.89
C LEU A 185 -15.33 -14.40 -2.76
N THR A 186 -14.99 -15.55 -2.14
CA THR A 186 -14.52 -16.73 -2.87
C THR A 186 -15.56 -17.26 -3.86
N ARG A 187 -16.87 -17.13 -3.57
CA ARG A 187 -17.95 -17.56 -4.48
C ARG A 187 -18.25 -16.53 -5.57
N ALA A 188 -18.05 -15.23 -5.30
CA ALA A 188 -18.40 -14.18 -6.24
C ALA A 188 -17.32 -13.99 -7.32
N PHE A 189 -16.05 -14.04 -6.92
CA PHE A 189 -14.93 -13.75 -7.80
C PHE A 189 -14.36 -14.98 -8.48
N GLY A 190 -13.81 -14.81 -9.68
CA GLY A 190 -13.15 -15.88 -10.44
C GLY A 190 -11.97 -16.49 -9.67
N SER A 191 -11.26 -15.70 -8.93
CA SER A 191 -10.21 -16.16 -8.01
C SER A 191 -9.90 -15.11 -6.94
N VAL A 192 -9.64 -15.56 -5.71
CA VAL A 192 -9.12 -14.74 -4.61
C VAL A 192 -7.80 -15.33 -4.13
N ARG A 193 -6.78 -14.51 -3.93
CA ARG A 193 -5.47 -14.89 -3.38
C ARG A 193 -5.13 -14.04 -2.19
N THR A 194 -4.70 -14.68 -1.12
CA THR A 194 -4.14 -14.01 0.07
C THR A 194 -2.63 -14.09 -0.03
N LEU A 195 -1.96 -12.97 -0.32
CA LEU A 195 -0.53 -12.95 -0.64
C LEU A 195 0.35 -12.18 0.37
N GLY A 196 -0.24 -11.39 1.29
CA GLY A 196 0.47 -10.82 2.43
C GLY A 196 1.34 -9.60 2.15
N SER A 197 1.11 -8.87 1.05
CA SER A 197 1.71 -7.56 0.74
C SER A 197 0.63 -6.69 0.08
N GLY A 198 0.22 -5.64 0.78
CA GLY A 198 -0.83 -4.71 0.32
C GLY A 198 -0.34 -3.80 -0.78
N ALA A 199 0.88 -3.29 -0.66
CA ALA A 199 1.50 -2.43 -1.66
C ALA A 199 1.67 -3.16 -3.01
N LEU A 200 2.15 -4.42 -3.00
CA LEU A 200 2.22 -5.22 -4.23
C LEU A 200 0.84 -5.52 -4.82
N GLY A 201 -0.16 -5.75 -3.98
CA GLY A 201 -1.55 -5.91 -4.44
C GLY A 201 -2.01 -4.70 -5.25
N LEU A 202 -1.77 -3.49 -4.75
CA LEU A 202 -2.09 -2.22 -5.43
C LEU A 202 -1.30 -2.04 -6.73
N ALA A 203 0.02 -2.31 -6.69
CA ALA A 203 0.87 -2.22 -7.87
C ALA A 203 0.43 -3.20 -8.97
N HIS A 204 0.02 -4.42 -8.61
CA HIS A 204 -0.48 -5.41 -9.56
C HIS A 204 -1.83 -5.01 -10.16
N VAL A 205 -2.72 -4.36 -9.41
CA VAL A 205 -3.96 -3.80 -9.95
C VAL A 205 -3.64 -2.67 -10.95
N ALA A 206 -2.74 -1.76 -10.61
CA ALA A 206 -2.31 -0.70 -11.52
C ALA A 206 -1.69 -1.24 -12.81
N ALA A 207 -0.93 -2.34 -12.72
CA ALA A 207 -0.29 -3.00 -13.86
C ALA A 207 -1.24 -3.91 -14.68
N GLY A 208 -2.49 -4.11 -14.23
CA GLY A 208 -3.45 -5.00 -14.88
C GLY A 208 -3.16 -6.50 -14.69
N TRP A 209 -2.39 -6.87 -13.67
CA TRP A 209 -2.10 -8.26 -13.32
C TRP A 209 -3.08 -8.82 -12.29
N ALA A 210 -3.77 -7.94 -11.56
CA ALA A 210 -4.94 -8.24 -10.77
C ALA A 210 -6.07 -7.26 -11.13
N ASP A 211 -7.31 -7.64 -10.88
CA ASP A 211 -8.48 -6.82 -11.22
C ASP A 211 -8.99 -6.03 -10.01
N ALA A 212 -8.72 -6.51 -8.80
CA ALA A 212 -8.99 -5.80 -7.56
C ALA A 212 -8.04 -6.21 -6.43
N THR A 213 -7.90 -5.31 -5.45
CA THR A 213 -7.25 -5.59 -4.17
C THR A 213 -7.95 -4.84 -3.04
N PHE A 214 -7.83 -5.34 -1.81
CA PHE A 214 -8.39 -4.69 -0.63
C PHE A 214 -7.68 -5.14 0.65
N ASP A 215 -7.75 -4.30 1.67
CA ASP A 215 -7.37 -4.60 3.04
C ASP A 215 -8.26 -3.85 4.03
N LEU A 216 -8.41 -4.37 5.25
CA LEU A 216 -9.21 -3.77 6.32
C LEU A 216 -8.37 -3.10 7.42
N HIS A 217 -7.05 -3.26 7.38
CA HIS A 217 -6.12 -2.72 8.37
C HIS A 217 -4.83 -2.27 7.70
N THR A 218 -4.74 -0.98 7.36
CA THR A 218 -3.60 -0.38 6.66
C THR A 218 -3.24 0.98 7.23
N ASN A 219 -2.01 1.37 7.01
CA ASN A 219 -1.48 2.69 7.27
C ASN A 219 -1.13 3.41 5.96
N ALA A 220 -0.79 4.68 6.04
CA ALA A 220 -0.48 5.47 4.85
C ALA A 220 0.76 4.94 4.10
N TRP A 221 1.77 4.42 4.80
CA TRP A 221 2.98 3.87 4.18
C TRP A 221 2.72 2.62 3.35
N ASP A 222 1.72 1.79 3.72
CA ASP A 222 1.32 0.59 2.98
C ASP A 222 0.66 0.92 1.63
N VAL A 223 -0.04 2.06 1.55
CA VAL A 223 -1.00 2.29 0.46
C VAL A 223 -0.77 3.55 -0.38
N ALA A 224 -0.05 4.56 0.13
CA ALA A 224 0.02 5.86 -0.53
C ALA A 224 0.60 5.78 -1.94
N ALA A 225 1.70 5.06 -2.15
CA ALA A 225 2.29 4.85 -3.48
C ALA A 225 1.32 4.10 -4.40
N GLY A 226 0.79 2.97 -3.94
CA GLY A 226 -0.13 2.13 -4.71
C GLY A 226 -1.44 2.84 -5.05
N ALA A 227 -1.98 3.69 -4.17
CA ALA A 227 -3.18 4.48 -4.43
C ALA A 227 -2.99 5.44 -5.61
N LEU A 228 -1.83 6.11 -5.69
CA LEU A 228 -1.49 6.97 -6.82
C LEU A 228 -1.29 6.14 -8.10
N MET A 229 -0.62 4.98 -8.03
CA MET A 229 -0.41 4.08 -9.18
C MET A 229 -1.74 3.62 -9.79
N VAL A 230 -2.68 3.17 -8.95
CA VAL A 230 -4.01 2.74 -9.41
C VAL A 230 -4.74 3.88 -10.11
N ARG A 231 -4.73 5.09 -9.54
CA ARG A 231 -5.38 6.27 -10.14
C ARG A 231 -4.72 6.71 -11.42
N ALA A 232 -3.38 6.75 -11.46
CA ALA A 232 -2.63 7.10 -12.66
C ALA A 232 -2.85 6.10 -13.80
N GLY A 233 -3.05 4.83 -13.47
CA GLY A 233 -3.47 3.80 -14.41
C GLY A 233 -4.92 3.91 -14.89
N GLY A 234 -5.76 4.78 -14.31
CA GLY A 234 -7.19 4.90 -14.63
C GLY A 234 -8.08 3.93 -13.85
N GLY A 235 -7.56 3.33 -12.79
CA GLY A 235 -8.32 2.54 -11.81
C GLY A 235 -8.94 3.42 -10.71
N ARG A 236 -9.67 2.77 -9.81
CA ARG A 236 -10.28 3.41 -8.63
C ARG A 236 -9.58 2.94 -7.36
N TYR A 237 -9.24 3.88 -6.50
CA TYR A 237 -8.83 3.63 -5.12
C TYR A 237 -9.80 4.33 -4.17
N LEU A 238 -10.40 3.58 -3.26
CA LEU A 238 -11.37 4.06 -2.28
C LEU A 238 -10.86 3.71 -0.89
N GLY A 239 -10.53 4.73 -0.11
CA GLY A 239 -10.31 4.59 1.33
C GLY A 239 -11.62 4.28 2.03
N LEU A 240 -11.58 3.56 3.16
CA LEU A 240 -12.76 3.15 3.89
C LEU A 240 -12.56 3.35 5.39
N ARG A 241 -13.53 4.00 6.03
CA ARG A 241 -13.61 4.10 7.49
C ARG A 241 -15.07 3.97 7.91
N ALA A 242 -15.35 3.00 8.77
CA ALA A 242 -16.66 2.82 9.41
C ALA A 242 -17.83 2.74 8.41
N GLY A 243 -17.63 2.04 7.31
CA GLY A 243 -18.62 1.85 6.25
C GLY A 243 -18.77 3.05 5.32
N VAL A 244 -17.97 4.10 5.47
CA VAL A 244 -17.98 5.29 4.60
C VAL A 244 -16.74 5.28 3.70
N THR A 245 -16.96 5.43 2.40
CA THR A 245 -15.90 5.49 1.39
C THR A 245 -15.36 6.90 1.22
N ASP A 246 -14.08 6.99 0.90
CA ASP A 246 -13.37 8.22 0.63
C ASP A 246 -12.56 8.08 -0.67
N GLU A 247 -12.85 8.91 -1.65
CA GLU A 247 -12.11 8.97 -2.93
C GLU A 247 -11.18 10.20 -3.01
N ASN A 248 -11.19 11.07 -1.99
CA ASN A 248 -10.39 12.28 -2.01
C ASN A 248 -8.90 11.95 -2.04
N PRO A 249 -8.12 12.44 -3.03
CA PRO A 249 -6.69 12.18 -3.16
C PRO A 249 -5.85 12.58 -1.95
N THR A 250 -6.31 13.57 -1.16
CA THR A 250 -5.58 14.04 0.03
C THR A 250 -5.84 13.20 1.27
N THR A 251 -6.93 12.44 1.33
CA THR A 251 -7.36 11.78 2.57
C THR A 251 -7.62 10.28 2.43
N ALA A 252 -7.88 9.79 1.22
CA ALA A 252 -8.24 8.38 1.03
C ALA A 252 -7.14 7.41 1.48
N HIS A 253 -5.86 7.74 1.26
CA HIS A 253 -4.72 6.92 1.69
C HIS A 253 -4.49 6.94 3.22
N LEU A 254 -5.15 7.86 3.94
CA LEU A 254 -5.11 7.94 5.40
C LEU A 254 -6.22 7.12 6.07
N ARG A 255 -7.06 6.43 5.29
CA ARG A 255 -8.13 5.58 5.84
C ARG A 255 -7.57 4.22 6.24
N PRO A 256 -8.08 3.63 7.34
CA PRO A 256 -7.54 2.38 7.89
C PRO A 256 -7.86 1.14 7.05
N ALA A 257 -8.71 1.28 6.04
CA ALA A 257 -9.09 0.24 5.12
C ALA A 257 -9.26 0.80 3.72
N TYR A 258 -9.17 -0.05 2.71
CA TYR A 258 -9.38 0.35 1.32
C TYR A 258 -9.87 -0.82 0.45
N TRP A 259 -10.36 -0.49 -0.73
CA TRP A 259 -10.32 -1.36 -1.91
C TRP A 259 -9.94 -0.58 -3.15
N ALA A 260 -9.35 -1.29 -4.10
CA ALA A 260 -8.97 -0.73 -5.39
C ALA A 260 -9.36 -1.67 -6.52
N THR A 261 -9.70 -1.09 -7.68
CA THR A 261 -10.09 -1.84 -8.88
C THR A 261 -9.33 -1.33 -10.11
N GLY A 262 -9.03 -2.23 -11.03
CA GLY A 262 -8.52 -1.88 -12.35
C GLY A 262 -9.61 -1.26 -13.21
N GLY A 263 -9.35 -0.08 -13.78
CA GLY A 263 -10.35 0.69 -14.52
C GLY A 263 -11.47 1.24 -13.62
N ASP A 264 -12.42 1.96 -14.23
CA ASP A 264 -13.60 2.45 -13.53
C ASP A 264 -14.66 1.34 -13.45
N VAL A 265 -14.43 0.37 -12.56
CA VAL A 265 -15.29 -0.78 -12.33
C VAL A 265 -15.73 -0.81 -10.88
N GLU A 266 -16.98 -1.15 -10.66
CA GLU A 266 -17.55 -1.38 -9.33
C GLU A 266 -17.93 -2.86 -9.17
N TYR A 267 -17.47 -3.47 -8.08
CA TYR A 267 -17.83 -4.82 -7.69
C TYR A 267 -18.81 -4.77 -6.49
N PRO A 268 -20.12 -5.03 -6.71
CA PRO A 268 -21.12 -4.90 -5.66
C PRO A 268 -20.85 -5.78 -4.44
N THR A 269 -20.42 -7.03 -4.65
CA THR A 269 -20.12 -7.97 -3.55
C THR A 269 -18.94 -7.46 -2.71
N LEU A 270 -17.89 -6.93 -3.36
CA LEU A 270 -16.73 -6.39 -2.67
C LEU A 270 -17.12 -5.19 -1.81
N ARG A 271 -17.86 -4.23 -2.38
CA ARG A 271 -18.36 -3.05 -1.67
C ARG A 271 -19.23 -3.42 -0.48
N GLU A 272 -20.22 -4.29 -0.65
CA GLU A 272 -21.13 -4.71 0.43
C GLU A 272 -20.38 -5.38 1.57
N VAL A 273 -19.47 -6.31 1.25
CA VAL A 273 -18.68 -7.05 2.23
C VAL A 273 -17.80 -6.08 3.05
N LEU A 274 -17.03 -5.23 2.39
CA LEU A 274 -16.07 -4.37 3.06
C LEU A 274 -16.75 -3.26 3.87
N THR A 275 -17.81 -2.63 3.32
CA THR A 275 -18.58 -1.63 4.06
C THR A 275 -19.28 -2.24 5.26
N GLY A 276 -19.77 -3.49 5.17
CA GLY A 276 -20.35 -4.24 6.29
C GLY A 276 -19.32 -4.47 7.40
N LEU A 277 -18.21 -5.13 7.09
CA LEU A 277 -17.15 -5.44 8.08
C LEU A 277 -16.58 -4.18 8.74
N SER A 278 -16.39 -3.10 7.98
CA SER A 278 -15.89 -1.84 8.52
C SER A 278 -16.88 -1.11 9.46
N ARG A 279 -18.19 -1.40 9.40
CA ARG A 279 -19.22 -0.87 10.33
C ARG A 279 -19.24 -1.65 11.63
N ASP A 280 -19.17 -2.97 11.54
CA ASP A 280 -19.33 -3.88 12.67
C ASP A 280 -18.16 -3.78 13.65
N ALA A 281 -16.97 -3.42 13.18
CA ALA A 281 -15.82 -3.11 14.03
C ALA A 281 -16.08 -2.01 15.08
N ARG A 282 -17.10 -1.15 14.89
CA ARG A 282 -17.51 -0.14 15.89
C ARG A 282 -18.37 -0.71 17.03
N VAL A 283 -19.08 -1.80 16.82
CA VAL A 283 -20.04 -2.34 17.79
C VAL A 283 -19.32 -3.08 18.92
N ASN A 284 -18.12 -3.60 18.66
CA ASN A 284 -17.34 -4.40 19.60
C ASN A 284 -16.31 -3.58 20.43
N GLY A 285 -16.39 -2.25 20.40
CA GLY A 285 -15.75 -1.36 21.38
C GLY A 285 -14.27 -1.12 21.16
N SER A 286 -13.97 -0.11 20.42
CA SER A 286 -13.02 0.97 20.70
C SER A 286 -13.05 1.92 19.50
N ALA A 287 -13.43 3.18 19.71
CA ALA A 287 -13.10 4.22 18.77
C ALA A 287 -11.56 4.22 18.67
N GLU A 288 -11.01 3.72 17.55
CA GLU A 288 -9.60 3.98 17.27
C GLU A 288 -9.44 5.50 17.24
N PRO A 289 -8.54 6.07 18.02
CA PRO A 289 -8.20 7.48 17.89
C PRO A 289 -7.81 7.72 16.42
N GLU A 290 -8.11 8.91 15.90
CA GLU A 290 -7.47 9.32 14.66
C GLU A 290 -5.97 9.08 14.81
N PRO A 291 -5.27 8.55 13.79
CA PRO A 291 -3.83 8.41 13.86
C PRO A 291 -3.26 9.82 14.08
N THR A 292 -3.08 10.18 15.33
CA THR A 292 -2.24 11.30 15.70
C THR A 292 -0.83 10.79 15.50
N TYR A 293 -0.29 11.04 14.32
CA TYR A 293 1.15 10.95 14.13
C TYR A 293 1.79 11.95 15.10
N PRO A 294 2.51 11.49 16.14
CA PRO A 294 3.18 12.39 17.08
C PRO A 294 4.20 13.28 16.39
#